data_cd49db6a74544ee3754843612c55d058
#
_entry.id   cd49db6a74544ee3754843612c55d058
#
_cell.length_a   1.000
_cell.length_b   1.000
_cell.length_c   1.000
_cell.angle_alpha   90.00
_cell.angle_beta   90.00
_cell.angle_gamma   90.00
#
_symmetry.space_group_name_H-M   'P 1'
#
loop_
_entity.id
_entity.type
_entity.pdbx_description
1 polymer ?
#
loop_
_entity_poly.entity_id
_entity_poly.type
_entity_poly.pdbx_seq_one_letter_code
_entity_poly.pdbx_strand_id
1 'polypeptide(L)'
;MAVGVKVGSIIDEIGSSAFFHAFFSTISYHLEKEGWGSTYPCLMNEFYQGKIASDRASLLIEELKDAQKGLKKYKPKKVIWDIEDLTIKPPWGNNISPHIISLANYFVTSTGKDIFEVLIEALEASIAESKSAEIVEY
;
A
#
# COMPACT_ATOMS: atom_id res chain seq x y z
N MET A 1 7.29 -13.62 -6.31
CA MET A 1 5.89 -13.71 -6.78
C MET A 1 5.31 -12.32 -6.97
N ALA A 2 4.65 -12.11 -8.09
CA ALA A 2 3.97 -10.85 -8.34
C ALA A 2 2.61 -10.87 -7.64
N VAL A 3 2.21 -9.71 -7.11
CA VAL A 3 0.91 -9.53 -6.46
C VAL A 3 0.15 -8.39 -7.13
N GLY A 4 -1.16 -8.45 -7.04
CA GLY A 4 -2.04 -7.43 -7.56
C GLY A 4 -3.31 -7.34 -6.73
N VAL A 5 -4.17 -6.39 -7.07
CA VAL A 5 -5.46 -6.21 -6.42
C VAL A 5 -6.54 -6.55 -7.45
N LYS A 6 -7.39 -7.50 -7.10
CA LYS A 6 -8.46 -7.99 -7.96
C LYS A 6 -9.81 -7.46 -7.52
N VAL A 7 -10.55 -6.89 -8.46
CA VAL A 7 -11.95 -6.52 -8.30
C VAL A 7 -12.69 -7.09 -9.49
N GLY A 8 -13.60 -8.03 -9.23
CA GLY A 8 -14.28 -8.74 -10.31
C GLY A 8 -13.30 -9.51 -11.17
N SER A 9 -13.23 -9.21 -12.46
CA SER A 9 -12.33 -9.87 -13.41
C SER A 9 -11.06 -9.05 -13.69
N ILE A 10 -10.92 -7.87 -13.08
CA ILE A 10 -9.78 -6.97 -13.34
C ILE A 10 -8.77 -7.08 -12.22
N ILE A 11 -7.49 -7.25 -12.59
CA ILE A 11 -6.37 -7.28 -11.66
C ILE A 11 -5.46 -6.10 -11.98
N ASP A 12 -5.24 -5.24 -10.97
CA ASP A 12 -4.27 -4.15 -11.06
C ASP A 12 -2.95 -4.62 -10.47
N GLU A 13 -1.90 -4.61 -11.27
CA GLU A 13 -0.58 -5.07 -10.84
C GLU A 13 0.05 -4.10 -9.85
N ILE A 14 0.63 -4.66 -8.78
CA ILE A 14 1.34 -3.86 -7.77
C ILE A 14 2.85 -4.06 -7.90
N GLY A 15 3.32 -5.29 -7.80
CA GLY A 15 4.75 -5.61 -7.84
C GLY A 15 5.03 -6.90 -7.09
N SER A 16 6.25 -7.03 -6.54
CA SER A 16 6.59 -8.20 -5.75
C SER A 16 5.86 -8.18 -4.40
N SER A 17 5.72 -9.34 -3.78
CA SER A 17 5.13 -9.42 -2.44
C SER A 17 5.97 -8.65 -1.42
N ALA A 18 7.29 -8.65 -1.57
CA ALA A 18 8.18 -7.88 -0.69
C ALA A 18 7.96 -6.38 -0.82
N PHE A 19 7.76 -5.88 -2.04
CA PHE A 19 7.46 -4.47 -2.29
C PHE A 19 6.14 -4.07 -1.63
N PHE A 20 5.11 -4.90 -1.79
CA PHE A 20 3.80 -4.60 -1.19
C PHE A 20 3.87 -4.65 0.34
N HIS A 21 4.60 -5.63 0.88
CA HIS A 21 4.83 -5.69 2.32
C HIS A 21 5.58 -4.44 2.83
N ALA A 22 6.53 -3.93 2.05
CA ALA A 22 7.26 -2.71 2.40
C ALA A 22 6.32 -1.50 2.50
N PHE A 23 5.33 -1.42 1.63
CA PHE A 23 4.32 -0.37 1.68
C PHE A 23 3.58 -0.38 3.01
N PHE A 24 3.07 -1.53 3.43
CA PHE A 24 2.39 -1.67 4.72
C PHE A 24 3.36 -1.43 5.89
N SER A 25 4.58 -1.97 5.79
CA SER A 25 5.60 -1.80 6.84
C SER A 25 5.94 -0.34 7.08
N THR A 26 6.10 0.44 6.01
CA THR A 26 6.43 1.86 6.09
C THR A 26 5.30 2.65 6.75
N ILE A 27 4.06 2.36 6.36
CA ILE A 27 2.90 3.03 6.96
C ILE A 27 2.81 2.71 8.45
N SER A 28 2.90 1.44 8.80
CA SER A 28 2.76 1.05 10.21
C SER A 28 3.89 1.62 11.07
N TYR A 29 5.13 1.51 10.62
CA TYR A 29 6.28 1.96 11.39
C TYR A 29 6.22 3.47 11.68
N HIS A 30 5.89 4.27 10.68
CA HIS A 30 5.92 5.74 10.82
C HIS A 30 4.63 6.35 11.33
N LEU A 31 3.48 5.74 11.05
CA LEU A 31 2.18 6.38 11.28
C LEU A 31 1.34 5.69 12.35
N GLU A 32 1.66 4.45 12.73
CA GLU A 32 0.88 3.71 13.73
C GLU A 32 1.68 3.54 15.01
N LYS A 33 1.65 4.56 15.86
CA LYS A 33 2.46 4.62 17.10
C LYS A 33 2.12 3.51 18.10
N GLU A 34 0.87 3.08 18.11
CA GLU A 34 0.39 2.06 19.06
C GLU A 34 0.53 0.63 18.51
N GLY A 35 1.14 0.48 17.32
CA GLY A 35 1.38 -0.81 16.69
C GLY A 35 0.50 -1.06 15.49
N TRP A 36 0.71 -2.21 14.88
CA TRP A 36 0.06 -2.62 13.63
C TRP A 36 -1.46 -2.57 13.74
N GLY A 37 -2.10 -1.82 12.84
CA GLY A 37 -3.57 -1.71 12.78
C GLY A 37 -4.19 -0.74 13.76
N SER A 38 -3.38 -0.08 14.59
CA SER A 38 -3.90 0.83 15.62
C SER A 38 -4.50 2.11 15.04
N THR A 39 -4.00 2.57 13.90
CA THR A 39 -4.47 3.79 13.23
C THR A 39 -5.27 3.47 11.98
N TYR A 40 -4.86 2.45 11.24
CA TYR A 40 -5.47 2.07 9.97
C TYR A 40 -5.97 0.63 9.98
N PRO A 41 -7.03 0.32 10.77
CA PRO A 41 -7.50 -1.06 10.91
C PRO A 41 -8.04 -1.68 9.62
N CYS A 42 -8.70 -0.90 8.76
CA CYS A 42 -9.18 -1.44 7.48
C CYS A 42 -8.02 -1.83 6.58
N LEU A 43 -6.97 -1.00 6.54
CA LEU A 43 -5.79 -1.28 5.72
C LEU A 43 -5.02 -2.48 6.26
N MET A 44 -4.75 -2.51 7.55
CA MET A 44 -3.81 -3.46 8.16
C MET A 44 -4.46 -4.77 8.60
N ASN A 45 -5.69 -4.72 9.12
CA ASN A 45 -6.35 -5.90 9.69
C ASN A 45 -7.38 -6.53 8.76
N GLU A 46 -7.77 -5.86 7.68
CA GLU A 46 -8.69 -6.40 6.69
C GLU A 46 -8.00 -6.57 5.35
N PHE A 47 -7.66 -5.48 4.66
CA PHE A 47 -7.09 -5.55 3.33
C PHE A 47 -5.77 -6.31 3.27
N TYR A 48 -4.84 -6.01 4.17
CA TYR A 48 -3.53 -6.69 4.21
C TYR A 48 -3.70 -8.20 4.40
N GLN A 49 -4.73 -8.62 5.13
CA GLN A 49 -4.99 -10.04 5.37
C GLN A 49 -5.55 -10.76 4.12
N GLY A 50 -5.82 -10.02 3.06
CA GLY A 50 -6.15 -10.58 1.77
C GLY A 50 -7.36 -10.00 1.07
N LYS A 51 -8.30 -9.39 1.79
CA LYS A 51 -9.55 -8.98 1.19
C LYS A 51 -10.27 -7.91 2.01
N ILE A 52 -10.93 -6.98 1.33
CA ILE A 52 -11.85 -6.05 1.98
C ILE A 52 -13.20 -6.06 1.25
N ALA A 53 -14.29 -6.06 2.01
CA ALA A 53 -15.64 -6.03 1.45
C ALA A 53 -15.95 -4.66 0.83
N SER A 54 -16.83 -4.65 -0.18
CA SER A 54 -17.16 -3.42 -0.89
C SER A 54 -17.78 -2.34 0.00
N ASP A 55 -18.55 -2.74 1.01
CA ASP A 55 -19.18 -1.81 1.95
C ASP A 55 -18.19 -1.21 2.96
N ARG A 56 -16.95 -1.69 2.98
CA ARG A 56 -15.88 -1.13 3.81
C ARG A 56 -14.81 -0.42 3.00
N ALA A 57 -14.91 -0.48 1.69
CA ALA A 57 -13.90 0.12 0.79
C ALA A 57 -13.80 1.64 0.96
N SER A 58 -14.90 2.33 1.23
CA SER A 58 -14.86 3.79 1.43
C SER A 58 -14.06 4.17 2.68
N LEU A 59 -14.14 3.37 3.75
CA LEU A 59 -13.33 3.58 4.95
C LEU A 59 -11.85 3.39 4.65
N LEU A 60 -11.52 2.37 3.86
CA LEU A 60 -10.14 2.13 3.46
C LEU A 60 -9.59 3.26 2.59
N ILE A 61 -10.40 3.81 1.68
CA ILE A 61 -9.99 4.96 0.87
C ILE A 61 -9.61 6.13 1.78
N GLU A 62 -10.41 6.41 2.80
CA GLU A 62 -10.10 7.50 3.75
C GLU A 62 -8.79 7.21 4.52
N GLU A 63 -8.58 5.96 4.93
CA GLU A 63 -7.34 5.58 5.60
C GLU A 63 -6.14 5.77 4.68
N LEU A 64 -6.24 5.38 3.40
CA LEU A 64 -5.17 5.53 2.42
C LEU A 64 -4.85 7.01 2.19
N LYS A 65 -5.86 7.86 2.07
CA LYS A 65 -5.63 9.30 1.89
C LYS A 65 -4.94 9.92 3.10
N ASP A 66 -5.33 9.52 4.30
CA ASP A 66 -4.69 9.98 5.53
C ASP A 66 -3.24 9.51 5.63
N ALA A 67 -3.00 8.24 5.30
CA ALA A 67 -1.66 7.68 5.30
C ALA A 67 -0.75 8.39 4.28
N GLN A 68 -1.25 8.64 3.08
CA GLN A 68 -0.48 9.36 2.06
C GLN A 68 -0.08 10.74 2.56
N LYS A 69 -1.01 11.45 3.17
CA LYS A 69 -0.74 12.77 3.75
C LYS A 69 0.33 12.70 4.83
N GLY A 70 0.23 11.69 5.71
CA GLY A 70 1.21 11.50 6.78
C GLY A 70 2.60 11.18 6.26
N LEU A 71 2.71 10.42 5.18
CA LEU A 71 4.00 10.02 4.61
C LEU A 71 4.73 11.16 3.91
N LYS A 72 4.05 12.26 3.58
CA LYS A 72 4.70 13.44 2.98
C LYS A 72 5.79 14.04 3.88
N LYS A 73 5.73 13.79 5.17
CA LYS A 73 6.71 14.30 6.15
C LYS A 73 8.03 13.55 6.15
N TYR A 74 8.10 12.40 5.49
CA TYR A 74 9.26 11.52 5.55
C TYR A 74 9.98 11.46 4.21
N LYS A 75 11.32 11.59 4.27
CA LYS A 75 12.17 11.48 3.07
C LYS A 75 12.23 10.02 2.61
N PRO A 76 12.52 9.78 1.32
CA PRO A 76 12.57 8.41 0.79
C PRO A 76 13.51 7.47 1.54
N LYS A 77 14.61 7.98 2.08
CA LYS A 77 15.57 7.16 2.85
C LYS A 77 14.97 6.56 4.11
N LYS A 78 13.80 7.03 4.55
CA LYS A 78 13.12 6.53 5.74
C LYS A 78 12.22 5.33 5.44
N VAL A 79 12.24 4.79 4.23
CA VAL A 79 11.45 3.61 3.88
C VAL A 79 11.79 2.44 4.81
N ILE A 80 10.76 1.71 5.20
CA ILE A 80 10.90 0.48 6.01
C ILE A 80 10.56 -0.68 5.07
N TRP A 81 11.59 -1.43 4.67
CA TRP A 81 11.38 -2.53 3.73
C TRP A 81 10.67 -3.71 4.39
N ASP A 82 11.01 -3.98 5.65
CA ASP A 82 10.39 -5.05 6.42
C ASP A 82 10.31 -4.63 7.88
N ILE A 83 9.10 -4.44 8.40
CA ILE A 83 8.90 -4.01 9.78
C ILE A 83 9.35 -5.08 10.78
N GLU A 84 9.40 -6.35 10.36
CA GLU A 84 9.84 -7.45 11.22
C GLU A 84 11.36 -7.62 11.26
N ASP A 85 12.06 -6.99 10.31
CA ASP A 85 13.53 -7.02 10.26
C ASP A 85 14.03 -5.71 9.66
N LEU A 86 14.33 -4.74 10.51
CA LEU A 86 14.73 -3.41 10.09
C LEU A 86 16.12 -3.36 9.43
N THR A 87 16.86 -4.46 9.44
CA THR A 87 18.16 -4.54 8.76
C THR A 87 18.02 -4.75 7.25
N ILE A 88 16.86 -5.24 6.80
CA ILE A 88 16.61 -5.47 5.38
C ILE A 88 16.35 -4.14 4.69
N LYS A 89 17.06 -3.91 3.58
CA LYS A 89 16.96 -2.68 2.80
C LYS A 89 16.35 -2.95 1.43
N PRO A 90 15.79 -1.92 0.76
CA PRO A 90 15.29 -2.09 -0.61
C PRO A 90 16.38 -2.62 -1.53
N PRO A 91 16.04 -3.48 -2.50
CA PRO A 91 17.03 -4.05 -3.42
C PRO A 91 17.75 -3.00 -4.28
N TRP A 92 17.13 -1.83 -4.49
CA TRP A 92 17.76 -0.73 -5.25
C TRP A 92 18.54 0.23 -4.36
N GLY A 93 18.55 0.04 -3.04
CA GLY A 93 19.24 0.94 -2.10
C GLY A 93 18.79 2.39 -2.23
N ASN A 94 19.72 3.28 -2.55
CA ASN A 94 19.43 4.70 -2.73
C ASN A 94 19.26 5.10 -4.20
N ASN A 95 19.24 4.14 -5.12
CA ASN A 95 19.12 4.39 -6.55
C ASN A 95 17.65 4.54 -6.94
N ILE A 96 17.11 5.74 -6.68
CA ILE A 96 15.71 6.06 -6.94
C ILE A 96 15.61 7.30 -7.84
N SER A 97 14.45 7.43 -8.51
CA SER A 97 14.19 8.58 -9.37
C SER A 97 14.24 9.89 -8.57
N PRO A 98 14.81 10.98 -9.13
CA PRO A 98 14.77 12.29 -8.48
C PRO A 98 13.35 12.86 -8.34
N HIS A 99 12.38 12.31 -9.04
CA HIS A 99 10.98 12.71 -8.88
C HIS A 99 10.35 12.20 -7.59
N ILE A 100 10.99 11.20 -6.95
CA ILE A 100 10.53 10.68 -5.65
C ILE A 100 11.07 11.61 -4.56
N ILE A 101 10.18 12.38 -3.95
CA ILE A 101 10.55 13.41 -2.97
C ILE A 101 10.17 13.09 -1.53
N SER A 102 9.30 12.11 -1.33
CA SER A 102 8.86 11.69 0.00
C SER A 102 8.36 10.25 -0.05
N LEU A 103 8.05 9.67 1.11
CA LEU A 103 7.43 8.35 1.15
C LEU A 103 6.00 8.34 0.60
N ALA A 104 5.39 9.52 0.44
CA ALA A 104 4.05 9.63 -0.13
C ALA A 104 4.02 9.28 -1.63
N ASN A 105 5.13 9.48 -2.35
CA ASN A 105 5.24 9.12 -3.76
C ASN A 105 6.36 8.11 -4.05
N TYR A 106 6.86 7.46 -3.01
CA TYR A 106 7.96 6.50 -3.12
C TYR A 106 7.56 5.20 -3.80
N PHE A 107 6.35 4.71 -3.51
CA PHE A 107 5.92 3.38 -3.95
C PHE A 107 5.29 3.44 -5.34
N VAL A 108 6.11 3.14 -6.34
CA VAL A 108 5.71 3.09 -7.75
C VAL A 108 5.52 1.63 -8.14
N THR A 109 4.35 1.30 -8.67
CA THR A 109 4.01 -0.07 -9.05
C THR A 109 4.83 -0.54 -10.24
N SER A 110 4.77 -1.84 -10.54
CA SER A 110 5.47 -2.43 -11.69
C SER A 110 5.00 -1.84 -13.02
N THR A 111 3.82 -1.22 -13.06
CA THR A 111 3.30 -0.54 -14.25
C THR A 111 3.65 0.96 -14.29
N GLY A 112 4.46 1.44 -13.34
CA GLY A 112 4.90 2.83 -13.31
C GLY A 112 3.92 3.81 -12.70
N LYS A 113 2.95 3.35 -11.93
CA LYS A 113 1.92 4.19 -11.31
C LYS A 113 2.13 4.32 -9.80
N ASP A 114 1.66 5.44 -9.24
CA ASP A 114 1.66 5.63 -7.79
C ASP A 114 0.73 4.59 -7.14
N ILE A 115 1.24 3.88 -6.13
CA ILE A 115 0.48 2.81 -5.47
C ILE A 115 -0.82 3.32 -4.85
N PHE A 116 -0.81 4.53 -4.26
CA PHE A 116 -2.03 5.10 -3.66
C PHE A 116 -3.12 5.30 -4.71
N GLU A 117 -2.73 5.78 -5.88
CA GLU A 117 -3.65 5.99 -7.01
C GLU A 117 -4.26 4.66 -7.47
N VAL A 118 -3.42 3.66 -7.66
CA VAL A 118 -3.86 2.33 -8.10
C VAL A 118 -4.83 1.72 -7.08
N LEU A 119 -4.48 1.78 -5.80
CA LEU A 119 -5.32 1.21 -4.75
C LEU A 119 -6.66 1.93 -4.62
N ILE A 120 -6.64 3.27 -4.66
CA ILE A 120 -7.88 4.04 -4.54
C ILE A 120 -8.79 3.79 -5.74
N GLU A 121 -8.25 3.73 -6.95
CA GLU A 121 -9.04 3.41 -8.15
C GLU A 121 -9.67 2.02 -8.05
N ALA A 122 -8.91 1.02 -7.58
CA ALA A 122 -9.43 -0.33 -7.40
C ALA A 122 -10.56 -0.36 -6.36
N LEU A 123 -10.42 0.40 -5.29
CA LEU A 123 -11.46 0.47 -4.25
C LEU A 123 -12.70 1.20 -4.73
N GLU A 124 -12.54 2.23 -5.56
CA GLU A 124 -13.68 2.90 -6.20
C GLU A 124 -14.45 1.94 -7.11
N ALA A 125 -13.72 1.09 -7.85
CA ALA A 125 -14.34 0.05 -8.66
C ALA A 125 -15.06 -0.98 -7.79
N SER A 126 -14.47 -1.35 -6.64
CA SER A 126 -15.10 -2.25 -5.67
C SER A 126 -16.46 -1.72 -5.22
N ILE A 127 -16.54 -0.43 -4.91
CA ILE A 127 -17.79 0.21 -4.50
C ILE A 127 -18.79 0.21 -5.66
N ALA A 128 -18.36 0.64 -6.85
CA ALA A 128 -19.24 0.77 -8.02
C ALA A 128 -19.83 -0.57 -8.45
N GLU A 129 -19.06 -1.65 -8.34
CA GLU A 129 -19.50 -2.98 -8.77
C GLU A 129 -20.05 -3.83 -7.64
N SER A 130 -20.02 -3.34 -6.42
CA SER A 130 -20.44 -4.08 -5.20
C SER A 130 -19.70 -5.41 -5.07
N LYS A 131 -18.39 -5.40 -5.35
CA LYS A 131 -17.51 -6.57 -5.25
C LYS A 131 -16.34 -6.26 -4.33
N SER A 132 -15.88 -7.28 -3.60
CA SER A 132 -14.72 -7.10 -2.71
C SER A 132 -13.44 -6.86 -3.53
N ALA A 133 -12.47 -6.21 -2.88
CA ALA A 133 -11.12 -6.06 -3.42
C ALA A 133 -10.21 -7.07 -2.73
N GLU A 134 -9.51 -7.88 -3.50
CA GLU A 134 -8.68 -8.97 -2.99
C GLU A 134 -7.23 -8.81 -3.43
N ILE A 135 -6.30 -9.15 -2.53
CA ILE A 135 -4.89 -9.25 -2.88
C ILE A 135 -4.67 -10.66 -3.44
N VAL A 136 -4.15 -10.73 -4.66
CA VAL A 136 -3.93 -12.01 -5.35
C VAL A 136 -2.48 -12.12 -5.82
N GLU A 137 -2.00 -13.36 -5.91
CA GLU A 137 -0.70 -13.68 -6.51
C GLU A 137 -0.93 -14.24 -7.92
N TYR A 138 0.01 -13.95 -8.82
CA TYR A 138 -0.11 -14.44 -10.20
C TYR A 138 1.24 -14.58 -10.89
#